data_7e3950a37f63010c65b26152441c5736
#
_entry.id   7e3950a37f63010c65b26152441c5736
#
_cell.length_a   1.000
_cell.length_b   1.000
_cell.length_c   1.000
_cell.angle_alpha   90.00
_cell.angle_beta   90.00
_cell.angle_gamma   90.00
#
_symmetry.space_group_name_H-M   'P 1'
#
loop_
_entity.id
_entity.type
_entity.pdbx_description
1 polymer ?
#
loop_
_entity_poly.entity_id
_entity_poly.type
_entity_poly.pdbx_seq_one_letter_code
_entity_poly.pdbx_strand_id
1 'polypeptide(L)'
;MKDYHRNAWLILLAIGLVVVGLWGCAGMKPKPTAELQVIPEETFISPALLKKPVEFKGSGFAPNEYIVVDLMIPEGVKVKTVPEDEDSVGLAFGNADDNGNFQAKMGAVATLNWFFQVGWTSNFKPNLKEASPLPPGEYEIRATGMESDLFGMATLKIVPPPKKQ
;
A
#
# COMPACT_ATOMS: atom_id res chain seq x y z
N MET A 1 62.30 -9.16 -12.69
CA MET A 1 61.21 -8.69 -13.56
C MET A 1 60.05 -9.73 -13.74
N LYS A 2 60.17 -10.96 -13.26
CA LYS A 2 59.13 -12.02 -13.43
C LYS A 2 58.00 -11.94 -12.42
N ASP A 3 58.20 -11.36 -11.24
CA ASP A 3 57.19 -11.33 -10.15
C ASP A 3 56.19 -10.18 -10.25
N TYR A 4 56.49 -9.13 -10.98
CA TYR A 4 55.61 -7.98 -11.17
C TYR A 4 54.32 -8.35 -11.95
N HIS A 5 54.44 -9.20 -12.98
CA HIS A 5 53.27 -9.59 -13.80
C HIS A 5 52.33 -10.57 -13.05
N ARG A 6 52.90 -11.39 -12.14
CA ARG A 6 52.08 -12.32 -11.35
C ARG A 6 51.20 -11.60 -10.33
N ASN A 7 51.73 -10.55 -9.72
CA ASN A 7 50.99 -9.74 -8.74
C ASN A 7 49.93 -8.83 -9.42
N ALA A 8 50.24 -8.33 -10.63
CA ALA A 8 49.29 -7.54 -11.41
C ALA A 8 48.05 -8.35 -11.81
N TRP A 9 48.23 -9.64 -12.13
CA TRP A 9 47.12 -10.54 -12.49
C TRP A 9 46.21 -10.84 -11.30
N LEU A 10 46.77 -11.00 -10.12
CA LEU A 10 46.02 -11.23 -8.87
C LEU A 10 45.21 -9.97 -8.46
N ILE A 11 45.77 -8.80 -8.67
CA ILE A 11 45.08 -7.53 -8.40
C ILE A 11 43.87 -7.30 -9.38
N LEU A 12 44.06 -7.64 -10.66
CA LEU A 12 42.98 -7.54 -11.65
C LEU A 12 41.86 -8.56 -11.39
N LEU A 13 42.19 -9.77 -10.91
CA LEU A 13 41.20 -10.78 -10.49
C LEU A 13 40.43 -10.33 -9.24
N ALA A 14 41.09 -9.70 -8.27
CA ALA A 14 40.46 -9.18 -7.06
C ALA A 14 39.52 -8.01 -7.36
N ILE A 15 39.91 -7.10 -8.27
CA ILE A 15 39.07 -5.98 -8.68
C ILE A 15 37.84 -6.45 -9.47
N GLY A 16 38.01 -7.46 -10.35
CA GLY A 16 36.90 -8.05 -11.09
C GLY A 16 35.84 -8.69 -10.19
N LEU A 17 36.25 -9.33 -9.08
CA LEU A 17 35.35 -9.97 -8.14
C LEU A 17 34.55 -8.98 -7.28
N VAL A 18 35.14 -7.81 -6.97
CA VAL A 18 34.45 -6.75 -6.22
C VAL A 18 33.39 -6.04 -7.08
N VAL A 19 33.64 -5.86 -8.38
CA VAL A 19 32.67 -5.18 -9.28
C VAL A 19 31.44 -6.03 -9.54
N VAL A 20 31.54 -7.37 -9.59
CA VAL A 20 30.39 -8.26 -9.77
C VAL A 20 29.48 -8.31 -8.50
N GLY A 21 30.05 -8.05 -7.31
CA GLY A 21 29.30 -8.03 -6.06
C GLY A 21 28.42 -6.81 -5.84
N LEU A 22 28.60 -5.71 -6.57
CA LEU A 22 27.89 -4.45 -6.38
C LEU A 22 26.61 -4.29 -7.23
N TRP A 23 26.34 -5.21 -8.15
CA TRP A 23 25.13 -5.13 -9.02
C TRP A 23 23.96 -6.00 -8.53
N GLY A 24 24.02 -6.56 -7.31
CA GLY A 24 23.08 -7.53 -6.77
C GLY A 24 21.94 -7.03 -5.90
N CYS A 25 21.78 -5.71 -5.67
CA CYS A 25 20.69 -5.17 -4.87
C CYS A 25 19.71 -4.33 -5.69
N ALA A 26 19.21 -4.86 -6.80
CA ALA A 26 17.91 -4.42 -7.31
C ALA A 26 16.86 -4.95 -6.32
N GLY A 27 16.29 -4.07 -5.49
CA GLY A 27 15.33 -4.42 -4.47
C GLY A 27 14.18 -5.23 -5.06
N MET A 28 14.23 -6.54 -4.89
CA MET A 28 13.06 -7.37 -5.19
C MET A 28 11.95 -6.96 -4.23
N LYS A 29 10.82 -6.45 -4.79
CA LYS A 29 9.62 -6.26 -3.99
C LYS A 29 9.28 -7.58 -3.31
N PRO A 30 9.01 -7.60 -2.00
CA PRO A 30 8.64 -8.83 -1.31
C PRO A 30 7.42 -9.44 -1.99
N LYS A 31 7.44 -10.77 -2.18
CA LYS A 31 6.32 -11.49 -2.77
C LYS A 31 5.22 -11.63 -1.70
N PRO A 32 3.95 -11.33 -2.03
CA PRO A 32 2.83 -11.56 -1.13
C PRO A 32 2.83 -13.02 -0.61
N THR A 33 2.55 -13.18 0.67
CA THR A 33 2.51 -14.47 1.38
C THR A 33 1.10 -14.88 1.76
N ALA A 34 0.14 -13.95 1.66
CA ALA A 34 -1.29 -14.13 1.87
C ALA A 34 -2.06 -13.59 0.65
N GLU A 35 -3.35 -13.87 0.57
CA GLU A 35 -4.24 -13.36 -0.47
C GLU A 35 -5.04 -12.18 0.05
N LEU A 36 -5.31 -11.21 -0.82
CA LEU A 36 -6.18 -10.07 -0.55
C LEU A 36 -7.11 -9.82 -1.74
N GLN A 37 -8.37 -9.54 -1.45
CA GLN A 37 -9.38 -9.09 -2.41
C GLN A 37 -9.98 -7.78 -1.95
N VAL A 38 -10.15 -6.83 -2.88
CA VAL A 38 -10.84 -5.54 -2.67
C VAL A 38 -12.17 -5.57 -3.40
N ILE A 39 -13.25 -5.20 -2.74
CA ILE A 39 -14.61 -5.23 -3.27
C ILE A 39 -15.28 -3.87 -3.08
N PRO A 40 -15.69 -3.19 -4.17
CA PRO A 40 -15.40 -3.53 -5.56
C PRO A 40 -13.95 -3.25 -5.94
N GLU A 41 -13.42 -3.91 -6.97
CA GLU A 41 -12.07 -3.68 -7.52
C GLU A 41 -11.96 -2.32 -8.24
N GLU A 42 -13.08 -1.79 -8.72
CA GLU A 42 -13.17 -0.48 -9.37
C GLU A 42 -14.29 0.35 -8.74
N THR A 43 -14.00 1.60 -8.44
CA THR A 43 -14.97 2.54 -7.87
C THR A 43 -14.72 3.98 -8.32
N PHE A 44 -15.67 4.86 -8.11
CA PHE A 44 -15.47 6.32 -8.19
C PHE A 44 -15.80 6.97 -6.85
N ILE A 45 -15.08 8.03 -6.52
CA ILE A 45 -15.27 8.71 -5.24
C ILE A 45 -16.60 9.47 -5.28
N SER A 46 -17.53 9.02 -4.44
CA SER A 46 -18.86 9.61 -4.31
C SER A 46 -19.40 9.41 -2.89
N PRO A 47 -20.37 10.21 -2.45
CA PRO A 47 -21.00 10.04 -1.14
C PRO A 47 -21.62 8.65 -0.92
N ALA A 48 -21.86 7.88 -1.98
CA ALA A 48 -22.34 6.50 -1.87
C ALA A 48 -21.35 5.59 -1.13
N LEU A 49 -20.04 5.87 -1.19
CA LEU A 49 -19.01 5.11 -0.46
C LEU A 49 -19.17 5.15 1.07
N LEU A 50 -19.82 6.20 1.60
CA LEU A 50 -20.12 6.25 3.04
C LEU A 50 -21.23 5.28 3.46
N LYS A 51 -22.08 4.86 2.51
CA LYS A 51 -23.17 3.89 2.73
C LYS A 51 -22.80 2.48 2.28
N LYS A 52 -22.00 2.39 1.23
CA LYS A 52 -21.49 1.14 0.66
C LYS A 52 -19.96 1.27 0.57
N PRO A 53 -19.26 1.08 1.69
CA PRO A 53 -17.81 1.22 1.74
C PRO A 53 -17.12 0.11 0.94
N VAL A 54 -15.87 0.34 0.61
CA VAL A 54 -14.97 -0.68 0.09
C VAL A 54 -14.78 -1.75 1.16
N GLU A 55 -14.88 -3.02 0.77
CA GLU A 55 -14.66 -4.18 1.61
C GLU A 55 -13.35 -4.87 1.23
N PHE A 56 -12.68 -5.42 2.23
CA PHE A 56 -11.44 -6.17 2.10
C PHE A 56 -11.66 -7.58 2.63
N LYS A 57 -11.24 -8.57 1.85
CA LYS A 57 -11.26 -9.98 2.26
C LYS A 57 -9.89 -10.56 2.04
N GLY A 58 -9.39 -11.31 3.00
CA GLY A 58 -8.10 -11.94 2.87
C GLY A 58 -8.08 -13.35 3.44
N SER A 59 -7.08 -14.12 3.04
CA SER A 59 -6.82 -15.48 3.50
C SER A 59 -5.32 -15.78 3.55
N GLY A 60 -4.94 -16.77 4.34
CA GLY A 60 -3.54 -17.18 4.49
C GLY A 60 -2.76 -16.37 5.53
N PHE A 61 -3.44 -15.66 6.42
CA PHE A 61 -2.87 -14.98 7.59
C PHE A 61 -2.72 -15.95 8.76
N ALA A 62 -2.02 -15.54 9.83
CA ALA A 62 -1.97 -16.34 11.03
C ALA A 62 -3.34 -16.32 11.75
N PRO A 63 -3.75 -17.45 12.38
CA PRO A 63 -5.00 -17.48 13.10
C PRO A 63 -5.09 -16.43 14.22
N ASN A 64 -6.23 -15.76 14.31
CA ASN A 64 -6.56 -14.78 15.36
C ASN A 64 -5.68 -13.53 15.43
N GLU A 65 -4.77 -13.32 14.46
CA GLU A 65 -3.92 -12.12 14.45
C GLU A 65 -4.69 -10.87 14.01
N TYR A 66 -4.17 -9.72 14.44
CA TYR A 66 -4.69 -8.42 14.02
C TYR A 66 -4.16 -8.04 12.65
N ILE A 67 -5.06 -7.69 11.74
CA ILE A 67 -4.76 -7.32 10.36
C ILE A 67 -4.99 -5.82 10.19
N VAL A 68 -4.03 -5.13 9.61
CA VAL A 68 -4.14 -3.73 9.16
C VAL A 68 -4.20 -3.70 7.64
N VAL A 69 -5.10 -2.89 7.10
CA VAL A 69 -5.25 -2.68 5.65
C VAL A 69 -4.89 -1.26 5.32
N ASP A 70 -3.86 -1.09 4.50
CA ASP A 70 -3.31 0.20 4.08
C ASP A 70 -3.49 0.43 2.58
N LEU A 71 -3.65 1.69 2.21
CA LEU A 71 -3.49 2.16 0.83
C LEU A 71 -2.07 2.67 0.69
N MET A 72 -1.32 2.08 -0.23
CA MET A 72 0.01 2.56 -0.59
C MET A 72 -0.12 3.79 -1.49
N ILE A 73 0.56 4.86 -1.12
CA ILE A 73 0.51 6.13 -1.86
C ILE A 73 1.48 6.02 -3.05
N PRO A 74 0.99 6.08 -4.31
CA PRO A 74 1.88 6.04 -5.46
C PRO A 74 2.83 7.24 -5.48
N GLU A 75 4.04 7.03 -6.00
CA GLU A 75 5.00 8.10 -6.20
C GLU A 75 4.39 9.28 -6.98
N GLY A 76 4.57 10.49 -6.48
CA GLY A 76 4.02 11.72 -7.08
C GLY A 76 2.57 12.02 -6.74
N VAL A 77 1.84 11.12 -6.07
CA VAL A 77 0.50 11.39 -5.55
C VAL A 77 0.63 12.04 -4.17
N LYS A 78 0.07 13.24 -4.01
CA LYS A 78 0.00 13.89 -2.71
C LYS A 78 -1.36 13.62 -2.07
N VAL A 79 -1.33 13.09 -0.85
CA VAL A 79 -2.51 12.92 0.00
C VAL A 79 -2.49 14.02 1.05
N LYS A 80 -3.59 14.77 1.13
CA LYS A 80 -3.71 15.89 2.07
C LYS A 80 -3.54 15.38 3.51
N THR A 81 -2.77 16.11 4.31
CA THR A 81 -2.47 15.81 5.72
C THR A 81 -1.55 14.61 5.98
N VAL A 82 -1.03 13.97 4.95
CA VAL A 82 -0.03 12.91 5.09
C VAL A 82 1.35 13.54 4.92
N PRO A 83 2.30 13.30 5.84
CA PRO A 83 3.70 13.73 5.71
C PRO A 83 4.34 13.17 4.43
N GLU A 84 5.31 13.90 3.85
CA GLU A 84 5.96 13.48 2.59
C GLU A 84 6.85 12.22 2.74
N ASP A 85 7.19 11.85 3.95
CA ASP A 85 7.96 10.64 4.30
C ASP A 85 7.08 9.42 4.61
N GLU A 86 5.76 9.58 4.64
CA GLU A 86 4.82 8.47 4.75
C GLU A 86 4.35 8.00 3.37
N ASP A 87 4.43 6.70 3.14
CA ASP A 87 4.11 6.03 1.87
C ASP A 87 2.76 5.30 1.87
N SER A 88 2.04 5.32 3.00
CA SER A 88 0.78 4.61 3.15
C SER A 88 -0.18 5.28 4.13
N VAL A 89 -1.47 4.92 4.04
CA VAL A 89 -2.52 5.38 4.96
C VAL A 89 -3.47 4.24 5.31
N GLY A 90 -3.83 4.13 6.60
CA GLY A 90 -4.73 3.11 7.10
C GLY A 90 -6.17 3.27 6.60
N LEU A 91 -6.71 2.22 5.98
CA LEU A 91 -8.09 2.18 5.48
C LEU A 91 -9.05 1.43 6.40
N ALA A 92 -8.59 0.30 6.94
CA ALA A 92 -9.39 -0.60 7.75
C ALA A 92 -8.48 -1.48 8.62
N PHE A 93 -9.11 -2.16 9.57
CA PHE A 93 -8.48 -3.17 10.39
C PHE A 93 -9.50 -4.25 10.77
N GLY A 94 -9.02 -5.41 11.15
CA GLY A 94 -9.83 -6.54 11.58
C GLY A 94 -8.96 -7.63 12.19
N ASN A 95 -9.58 -8.73 12.61
CA ASN A 95 -8.87 -9.91 13.07
C ASN A 95 -9.08 -11.04 12.08
N ALA A 96 -8.05 -11.85 11.88
CA ALA A 96 -8.19 -13.13 11.21
C ALA A 96 -9.00 -14.09 12.08
N ASP A 97 -9.73 -15.00 11.46
CA ASP A 97 -10.41 -16.11 12.15
C ASP A 97 -9.42 -17.26 12.45
N ASP A 98 -9.93 -18.35 13.04
CA ASP A 98 -9.13 -19.55 13.35
C ASP A 98 -8.52 -20.22 12.12
N ASN A 99 -8.99 -19.90 10.91
CA ASN A 99 -8.49 -20.40 9.63
C ASN A 99 -7.59 -19.41 8.90
N GLY A 100 -7.29 -18.26 9.50
CA GLY A 100 -6.47 -17.22 8.89
C GLY A 100 -7.19 -16.40 7.81
N ASN A 101 -8.53 -16.38 7.80
CA ASN A 101 -9.32 -15.51 6.94
C ASN A 101 -9.74 -14.26 7.69
N PHE A 102 -9.78 -13.11 6.99
CA PHE A 102 -10.33 -11.90 7.57
C PHE A 102 -11.29 -11.21 6.61
N GLN A 103 -12.16 -10.38 7.18
CA GLN A 103 -13.00 -9.45 6.44
C GLN A 103 -13.06 -8.12 7.19
N ALA A 104 -12.82 -7.03 6.47
CA ALA A 104 -12.91 -5.69 7.01
C ALA A 104 -13.62 -4.76 6.02
N LYS A 105 -14.13 -3.63 6.52
CA LYS A 105 -14.75 -2.58 5.70
C LYS A 105 -14.02 -1.28 5.96
N MET A 106 -13.81 -0.52 4.90
CA MET A 106 -13.24 0.83 5.02
C MET A 106 -14.09 1.69 5.94
N GLY A 107 -13.46 2.27 6.94
CA GLY A 107 -14.14 3.15 7.89
C GLY A 107 -14.61 4.46 7.25
N ALA A 108 -15.72 5.03 7.76
CA ALA A 108 -16.22 6.30 7.26
C ALA A 108 -15.20 7.45 7.42
N VAL A 109 -14.44 7.46 8.53
CA VAL A 109 -13.38 8.44 8.76
C VAL A 109 -12.24 8.27 7.76
N ALA A 110 -11.81 7.04 7.50
CA ALA A 110 -10.81 6.76 6.48
C ALA A 110 -11.29 7.17 5.09
N THR A 111 -12.55 6.90 4.75
CA THR A 111 -13.18 7.36 3.50
C THR A 111 -13.12 8.88 3.37
N LEU A 112 -13.48 9.63 4.42
CA LEU A 112 -13.47 11.09 4.42
C LEU A 112 -12.05 11.66 4.37
N ASN A 113 -11.12 11.11 5.16
CA ASN A 113 -9.75 11.60 5.23
C ASN A 113 -8.95 11.29 3.97
N TRP A 114 -9.04 10.07 3.47
CA TRP A 114 -8.13 9.60 2.43
C TRP A 114 -8.73 9.66 1.03
N PHE A 115 -10.01 9.25 0.85
CA PHE A 115 -10.64 9.28 -0.46
C PHE A 115 -11.17 10.66 -0.81
N PHE A 116 -11.90 11.31 0.11
CA PHE A 116 -12.41 12.67 -0.12
C PHE A 116 -11.40 13.76 0.25
N GLN A 117 -10.45 13.47 1.11
CA GLN A 117 -9.45 14.39 1.64
C GLN A 117 -10.11 15.70 2.14
N VAL A 118 -11.12 15.55 3.02
CA VAL A 118 -11.84 16.68 3.59
C VAL A 118 -11.01 17.41 4.63
N GLY A 119 -11.28 18.70 4.82
CA GLY A 119 -10.87 19.40 6.04
C GLY A 119 -11.80 19.07 7.21
N TRP A 120 -11.37 19.40 8.43
CA TRP A 120 -12.17 19.25 9.64
C TRP A 120 -12.34 20.60 10.33
N THR A 121 -13.58 20.90 10.74
CA THR A 121 -13.84 22.09 11.57
C THR A 121 -13.40 21.83 13.00
N SER A 122 -13.26 22.91 13.80
CA SER A 122 -12.94 22.82 15.23
C SER A 122 -13.93 21.97 16.05
N ASN A 123 -15.15 21.77 15.53
CA ASN A 123 -16.18 20.93 16.15
C ASN A 123 -16.21 19.51 15.58
N PHE A 124 -15.12 19.05 14.97
CA PHE A 124 -14.98 17.71 14.35
C PHE A 124 -16.06 17.38 13.30
N LYS A 125 -16.51 18.38 12.54
CA LYS A 125 -17.41 18.17 11.40
C LYS A 125 -16.60 18.20 10.09
N PRO A 126 -16.85 17.26 9.16
CA PRO A 126 -16.14 17.26 7.88
C PRO A 126 -16.52 18.52 7.06
N ASN A 127 -15.48 19.22 6.59
CA ASN A 127 -15.65 20.38 5.72
C ASN A 127 -15.55 19.96 4.24
N LEU A 128 -16.67 19.63 3.66
CA LEU A 128 -16.75 19.18 2.25
C LEU A 128 -16.36 20.27 1.24
N LYS A 129 -16.33 21.56 1.64
CA LYS A 129 -15.87 22.64 0.76
C LYS A 129 -14.37 22.60 0.50
N GLU A 130 -13.61 21.96 1.40
CA GLU A 130 -12.18 21.77 1.30
C GLU A 130 -11.81 20.40 0.76
N ALA A 131 -12.77 19.62 0.29
CA ALA A 131 -12.51 18.28 -0.25
C ALA A 131 -11.63 18.38 -1.50
N SER A 132 -10.61 17.52 -1.54
CA SER A 132 -9.70 17.33 -2.68
C SER A 132 -9.58 15.85 -2.95
N PRO A 133 -10.57 15.20 -3.60
CA PRO A 133 -10.62 13.75 -3.74
C PRO A 133 -9.36 13.19 -4.37
N LEU A 134 -8.99 11.97 -3.96
CA LEU A 134 -7.90 11.22 -4.61
C LEU A 134 -8.12 11.21 -6.13
N PRO A 135 -7.05 11.45 -6.92
CA PRO A 135 -7.16 11.43 -8.37
C PRO A 135 -7.51 10.02 -8.88
N PRO A 136 -8.18 9.91 -10.04
CA PRO A 136 -8.32 8.63 -10.71
C PRO A 136 -6.97 7.97 -10.97
N GLY A 137 -6.88 6.66 -10.72
CA GLY A 137 -5.64 5.89 -10.83
C GLY A 137 -5.79 4.50 -10.23
N GLU A 138 -4.72 3.73 -10.30
CA GLU A 138 -4.60 2.43 -9.64
C GLU A 138 -3.82 2.59 -8.34
N TYR A 139 -4.40 2.08 -7.27
CA TYR A 139 -3.85 2.17 -5.92
C TYR A 139 -3.61 0.77 -5.38
N GLU A 140 -2.40 0.52 -4.95
CA GLU A 140 -2.06 -0.72 -4.27
C GLU A 140 -2.65 -0.71 -2.87
N ILE A 141 -3.34 -1.78 -2.51
CA ILE A 141 -3.88 -2.05 -1.18
C ILE A 141 -3.09 -3.20 -0.59
N ARG A 142 -2.61 -3.01 0.64
CA ARG A 142 -1.84 -4.01 1.36
C ARG A 142 -2.53 -4.34 2.67
N ALA A 143 -2.77 -5.63 2.92
CA ALA A 143 -3.18 -6.13 4.22
C ALA A 143 -1.99 -6.82 4.89
N THR A 144 -1.69 -6.46 6.12
CA THR A 144 -0.54 -6.99 6.86
C THR A 144 -0.98 -7.55 8.21
N GLY A 145 -0.57 -8.78 8.52
CA GLY A 145 -0.70 -9.39 9.84
C GLY A 145 0.36 -8.82 10.78
N MET A 146 -0.07 -8.29 11.91
CA MET A 146 0.80 -7.53 12.82
C MET A 146 1.75 -8.40 13.66
N GLU A 147 1.49 -9.70 13.74
CA GLU A 147 2.30 -10.63 14.53
C GLU A 147 3.19 -11.52 13.65
N SER A 148 2.70 -11.85 12.45
CA SER A 148 3.36 -12.80 11.54
C SER A 148 4.14 -12.12 10.41
N ASP A 149 3.92 -10.83 10.17
CA ASP A 149 4.40 -10.09 8.98
C ASP A 149 3.92 -10.68 7.65
N LEU A 150 2.97 -11.64 7.67
CA LEU A 150 2.33 -12.13 6.47
C LEU A 150 1.52 -11.00 5.83
N PHE A 151 1.58 -10.88 4.52
CA PHE A 151 0.86 -9.80 3.84
C PHE A 151 0.25 -10.27 2.52
N GLY A 152 -0.89 -9.67 2.18
CA GLY A 152 -1.56 -9.79 0.89
C GLY A 152 -1.63 -8.44 0.18
N MET A 153 -1.67 -8.46 -1.14
CA MET A 153 -1.73 -7.26 -1.96
C MET A 153 -2.86 -7.39 -2.99
N ALA A 154 -3.54 -6.27 -3.24
CA ALA A 154 -4.56 -6.15 -4.28
C ALA A 154 -4.54 -4.75 -4.87
N THR A 155 -5.21 -4.54 -6.00
CA THR A 155 -5.33 -3.21 -6.62
C THR A 155 -6.76 -2.71 -6.50
N LEU A 156 -6.92 -1.45 -6.08
CA LEU A 156 -8.16 -0.69 -6.17
C LEU A 156 -8.03 0.36 -7.27
N LYS A 157 -8.91 0.30 -8.26
CA LYS A 157 -8.97 1.29 -9.33
C LYS A 157 -10.00 2.37 -9.02
N ILE A 158 -9.54 3.62 -8.93
CA ILE A 158 -10.40 4.79 -8.82
C ILE A 158 -10.60 5.36 -10.23
N VAL A 159 -11.86 5.43 -10.67
CA VAL A 159 -12.22 5.97 -11.99
C VAL A 159 -12.89 7.35 -11.86
N PRO A 160 -12.87 8.17 -12.93
CA PRO A 160 -13.62 9.41 -12.95
C PRO A 160 -15.13 9.18 -12.72
N PRO A 161 -15.82 10.10 -12.04
CA PRO A 161 -17.27 9.98 -11.88
C PRO A 161 -17.97 9.99 -13.25
N PRO A 162 -19.09 9.24 -13.41
CA PRO A 162 -19.82 9.20 -14.66
C PRO A 162 -20.30 10.62 -15.04
N LYS A 163 -20.20 10.95 -16.33
CA LYS A 163 -20.72 12.23 -16.83
C LYS A 163 -22.22 12.27 -16.57
N LYS A 164 -22.69 13.36 -15.96
CA LYS A 164 -24.14 13.61 -15.86
C LYS A 164 -24.68 13.75 -17.28
N GLN A 165 -25.57 12.85 -17.65
CA GLN A 165 -26.42 13.02 -18.86
C GLN A 165 -27.47 14.07 -18.62
#